data_7fe326f9f68050649ffaff6b8e0a8849
#
_entry.id   7fe326f9f68050649ffaff6b8e0a8849
#
_cell.length_a   1.000
_cell.length_b   1.000
_cell.length_c   1.000
_cell.angle_alpha   90.00
_cell.angle_beta   90.00
_cell.angle_gamma   90.00
#
_symmetry.space_group_name_H-M   'P 1'
#
loop_
_entity.id
_entity.type
_entity.pdbx_description
1 polymer ?
#
loop_
_entity_poly.entity_id
_entity_poly.type
_entity_poly.pdbx_seq_one_letter_code
_entity_poly.pdbx_strand_id
1 'polypeptide(L)'
;MTTGGTPSGDGIPNDPNATGSAQQNWRGQPYGGQQYGEQGNAQGFGQEPYPGQGYGQEGHGQQGYGGQDFGHQPYGDHGYGAGYPQSGQGGGPVMTGRVSATDAIGAGWQMFKNNPLPWVLVTLAMFLANGVASSISNSQSASVAFLGSILAIAVSFLFQAFIIRGALLEVDGHKPEIGDFFKLQNFGAFVIAAILVAIATSVGMILLIIPGIVIAFFLYWTLHFVVDRNMTAIDAMKSSVNAIKSDAGNLFALAVLNILVVVAGFLALFVGLLIAIPVATLASVFAYRTITGPSEFSRMATSTV
;
A
#
# COMPACT_ATOMS: atom_id res chain seq x y z
N MET A 1 19.75 35.04 70.45
CA MET A 1 18.61 36.01 70.57
C MET A 1 17.64 35.53 69.47
N THR A 2 16.70 34.84 69.95
CA THR A 2 15.24 35.00 69.88
C THR A 2 14.64 34.60 68.53
N THR A 3 14.07 33.45 68.51
CA THR A 3 12.66 33.11 68.76
C THR A 3 11.79 33.47 67.54
N GLY A 4 11.15 32.59 66.90
CA GLY A 4 9.98 31.79 67.14
C GLY A 4 9.11 32.05 65.96
N GLY A 5 8.28 31.26 65.49
CA GLY A 5 7.35 30.30 65.98
C GLY A 5 6.44 29.86 64.84
N THR A 6 6.06 28.66 64.87
CA THR A 6 4.90 28.12 64.18
C THR A 6 3.59 28.57 64.79
N PRO A 7 2.49 28.59 64.07
CA PRO A 7 1.36 27.70 64.40
C PRO A 7 0.79 27.02 63.15
N SER A 8 0.53 25.75 63.15
CA SER A 8 -0.59 25.01 63.77
C SER A 8 -1.98 25.49 63.40
N GLY A 9 -2.68 24.64 62.66
CA GLY A 9 -3.98 24.23 63.09
C GLY A 9 -5.11 24.43 62.13
N ASP A 10 -5.81 23.37 62.01
CA ASP A 10 -7.25 23.28 61.80
C ASP A 10 -7.67 23.06 60.32
N GLY A 11 -8.28 22.05 59.99
CA GLY A 11 -9.24 21.18 60.68
C GLY A 11 -10.14 20.63 59.62
N ILE A 12 -10.06 19.35 59.42
CA ILE A 12 -10.98 18.62 58.51
C ILE A 12 -12.26 18.40 59.28
N PRO A 13 -13.45 18.62 58.73
CA PRO A 13 -14.64 17.90 59.15
C PRO A 13 -14.87 16.68 58.24
N ASN A 14 -14.78 15.49 58.82
CA ASN A 14 -15.39 14.29 58.33
C ASN A 14 -16.91 14.46 58.21
N ASP A 15 -17.43 14.23 57.04
CA ASP A 15 -18.86 13.99 56.84
C ASP A 15 -19.10 12.50 56.66
N PRO A 16 -19.80 11.81 57.59
CA PRO A 16 -20.01 10.35 57.50
C PRO A 16 -21.34 9.95 56.85
N ASN A 17 -21.83 10.66 55.82
CA ASN A 17 -23.05 10.31 55.16
C ASN A 17 -23.03 10.51 53.64
N ALA A 18 -22.25 9.70 52.94
CA ALA A 18 -22.48 9.48 51.55
C ALA A 18 -22.39 7.98 51.22
N THR A 19 -23.38 7.27 51.71
CA THR A 19 -23.76 5.95 51.16
C THR A 19 -24.59 6.16 49.92
N GLY A 20 -24.26 5.47 48.86
CA GLY A 20 -25.21 5.28 47.77
C GLY A 20 -24.62 5.17 46.37
N SER A 21 -24.21 3.99 46.03
CA SER A 21 -24.58 3.26 44.82
C SER A 21 -24.42 3.93 43.45
N ALA A 22 -23.53 3.37 42.64
CA ALA A 22 -23.87 2.81 41.32
C ALA A 22 -22.69 2.13 40.64
N GLN A 23 -22.40 0.91 41.02
CA GLN A 23 -21.76 -0.05 40.14
C GLN A 23 -22.79 -0.46 39.08
N GLN A 24 -22.64 -0.08 37.83
CA GLN A 24 -23.37 -0.71 36.73
C GLN A 24 -22.50 -1.73 36.03
N ASN A 25 -22.80 -2.91 36.42
CA ASN A 25 -22.45 -4.21 35.90
C ASN A 25 -23.04 -4.42 34.51
N TRP A 26 -22.22 -4.56 33.47
CA TRP A 26 -22.66 -5.04 32.18
C TRP A 26 -22.44 -6.54 32.10
N ARG A 27 -23.44 -7.28 32.50
CA ARG A 27 -23.61 -8.71 32.17
C ARG A 27 -24.71 -8.85 31.14
N GLY A 28 -24.40 -9.67 30.16
CA GLY A 28 -25.13 -10.17 29.03
C GLY A 28 -26.64 -10.36 29.16
N GLN A 29 -27.26 -10.27 28.01
CA GLN A 29 -28.60 -10.82 27.81
C GLN A 29 -28.57 -11.91 26.73
N PRO A 30 -29.29 -13.02 27.01
CA PRO A 30 -29.41 -14.14 26.09
C PRO A 30 -30.60 -13.99 25.14
N TYR A 31 -30.55 -14.77 24.09
CA TYR A 31 -31.56 -15.12 23.14
C TYR A 31 -32.95 -15.36 23.74
N GLY A 32 -33.98 -14.89 23.08
CA GLY A 32 -35.37 -15.28 23.29
C GLY A 32 -36.16 -15.01 22.03
N GLY A 33 -36.49 -16.09 21.33
CA GLY A 33 -37.45 -16.10 20.25
C GLY A 33 -38.85 -16.22 20.78
N GLN A 34 -39.82 -15.89 19.94
CA GLN A 34 -41.19 -16.38 19.82
C GLN A 34 -41.89 -15.52 18.79
N GLN A 35 -42.37 -15.98 17.68
CA GLN A 35 -43.42 -16.93 17.32
C GLN A 35 -44.84 -16.33 17.44
N TYR A 36 -45.57 -16.39 16.31
CA TYR A 36 -47.01 -16.44 16.05
C TYR A 36 -47.89 -15.20 16.12
N GLY A 37 -48.68 -15.08 15.04
CA GLY A 37 -49.97 -14.39 14.95
C GLY A 37 -50.21 -13.96 13.50
N GLU A 38 -50.67 -14.72 12.75
CA GLU A 38 -51.86 -15.27 12.03
C GLU A 38 -53.12 -14.38 12.05
N GLN A 39 -53.80 -14.37 10.89
CA GLN A 39 -55.14 -13.89 10.53
C GLN A 39 -55.19 -12.45 9.99
N GLY A 40 -55.84 -12.18 8.89
CA GLY A 40 -56.70 -12.98 8.01
C GLY A 40 -57.39 -12.08 7.02
N ASN A 41 -57.83 -12.69 5.96
CA ASN A 41 -59.01 -12.37 5.13
C ASN A 41 -59.01 -11.09 4.28
N ALA A 42 -59.46 -11.05 3.08
CA ALA A 42 -60.12 -11.90 2.08
C ALA A 42 -60.49 -11.04 0.87
N GLN A 43 -60.67 -11.71 -0.27
CA GLN A 43 -61.51 -11.32 -1.43
C GLN A 43 -60.95 -10.25 -2.37
N GLY A 44 -60.90 -10.42 -3.66
CA GLY A 44 -61.49 -11.42 -4.53
C GLY A 44 -61.52 -10.87 -5.96
N PHE A 45 -61.76 -11.75 -6.92
CA PHE A 45 -62.05 -11.53 -8.35
C PHE A 45 -60.83 -11.22 -9.22
N GLY A 46 -60.39 -12.06 -10.09
CA GLY A 46 -61.04 -12.96 -11.03
C GLY A 46 -60.92 -12.40 -12.42
N GLN A 47 -60.11 -13.04 -13.23
CA GLN A 47 -60.43 -13.43 -14.62
C GLN A 47 -59.21 -13.99 -15.32
N GLU A 48 -59.28 -15.27 -15.59
CA GLU A 48 -58.57 -15.98 -16.64
C GLU A 48 -59.30 -15.83 -18.01
N PRO A 49 -58.90 -16.58 -19.02
CA PRO A 49 -57.76 -16.47 -19.95
C PRO A 49 -58.30 -16.37 -21.38
N TYR A 50 -57.45 -16.18 -22.41
CA TYR A 50 -57.69 -16.74 -23.73
C TYR A 50 -56.39 -16.96 -24.51
N PRO A 51 -56.27 -18.05 -25.27
CA PRO A 51 -55.07 -18.46 -26.00
C PRO A 51 -55.12 -18.00 -27.45
N GLY A 52 -53.96 -17.65 -27.98
CA GLY A 52 -53.78 -17.40 -29.41
C GLY A 52 -52.68 -18.29 -29.98
N GLN A 53 -53.10 -19.21 -30.79
CA GLN A 53 -52.32 -20.13 -31.64
C GLN A 53 -51.62 -19.37 -32.77
N GLY A 54 -50.50 -19.88 -33.22
CA GLY A 54 -49.98 -19.53 -34.52
C GLY A 54 -48.62 -20.12 -34.86
N TYR A 55 -48.63 -21.31 -35.40
CA TYR A 55 -47.77 -21.86 -36.47
C TYR A 55 -46.29 -21.40 -36.53
N GLY A 56 -45.23 -22.22 -36.35
CA GLY A 56 -44.91 -23.38 -37.14
C GLY A 56 -44.04 -23.02 -38.35
N GLN A 57 -42.71 -23.19 -38.23
CA GLN A 57 -41.93 -23.59 -39.40
C GLN A 57 -40.58 -24.19 -38.96
N GLU A 58 -40.45 -25.45 -39.26
CA GLU A 58 -39.21 -26.24 -39.24
C GLU A 58 -38.27 -25.72 -40.34
N GLY A 59 -36.99 -25.70 -40.05
CA GLY A 59 -35.94 -25.41 -41.03
C GLY A 59 -34.61 -25.97 -40.57
N HIS A 60 -34.24 -27.01 -41.27
CA HIS A 60 -33.07 -27.88 -41.17
C HIS A 60 -31.74 -27.21 -40.94
N GLY A 61 -30.91 -27.98 -40.25
CA GLY A 61 -29.52 -27.86 -39.94
C GLY A 61 -28.55 -27.51 -41.05
N GLN A 62 -27.45 -26.93 -40.60
CA GLN A 62 -26.15 -27.13 -41.24
C GLN A 62 -25.04 -26.93 -40.22
N GLN A 63 -24.25 -27.98 -39.99
CA GLN A 63 -22.99 -27.90 -39.28
C GLN A 63 -22.02 -27.06 -40.09
N GLY A 64 -21.47 -26.01 -39.48
CA GLY A 64 -20.39 -25.19 -40.02
C GLY A 64 -19.26 -25.11 -39.01
N TYR A 65 -18.13 -25.64 -39.41
CA TYR A 65 -16.85 -25.64 -38.72
C TYR A 65 -16.36 -24.25 -38.35
N GLY A 66 -15.82 -24.13 -37.13
CA GLY A 66 -14.68 -23.38 -36.64
C GLY A 66 -14.30 -22.08 -37.32
N GLY A 67 -14.53 -20.99 -36.63
CA GLY A 67 -13.86 -19.71 -36.81
C GLY A 67 -13.67 -19.13 -35.44
N GLN A 68 -12.43 -19.16 -34.92
CA GLN A 68 -12.06 -18.36 -33.75
C GLN A 68 -12.05 -16.90 -34.19
N ASP A 69 -13.11 -16.22 -33.89
CA ASP A 69 -13.22 -14.78 -34.10
C ASP A 69 -12.43 -14.11 -32.98
N PHE A 70 -11.23 -13.63 -33.29
CA PHE A 70 -10.50 -12.68 -32.47
C PHE A 70 -11.26 -11.36 -32.53
N GLY A 71 -12.28 -11.24 -31.70
CA GLY A 71 -12.99 -9.99 -31.48
C GLY A 71 -12.02 -8.92 -31.02
N HIS A 72 -11.75 -7.98 -31.88
CA HIS A 72 -11.19 -6.66 -31.55
C HIS A 72 -12.06 -6.04 -30.48
N GLN A 73 -11.58 -6.04 -29.25
CA GLN A 73 -12.14 -5.17 -28.23
C GLN A 73 -11.74 -3.73 -28.59
N PRO A 74 -12.69 -2.82 -28.75
CA PRO A 74 -12.36 -1.42 -28.90
C PRO A 74 -11.66 -0.96 -27.62
N TYR A 75 -10.52 -0.33 -27.77
CA TYR A 75 -9.84 0.43 -26.73
C TYR A 75 -10.82 1.48 -26.20
N GLY A 76 -11.58 1.14 -25.18
CA GLY A 76 -12.35 2.07 -24.41
C GLY A 76 -11.39 2.93 -23.63
N ASP A 77 -11.55 4.23 -23.80
CA ASP A 77 -10.94 5.30 -23.03
C ASP A 77 -11.30 5.11 -21.55
N HIS A 78 -10.52 4.29 -20.84
CA HIS A 78 -10.62 4.16 -19.40
C HIS A 78 -9.83 5.31 -18.80
N GLY A 79 -10.53 6.40 -18.55
CA GLY A 79 -10.08 7.41 -17.62
C GLY A 79 -9.62 6.71 -16.34
N TYR A 80 -8.34 6.83 -16.04
CA TYR A 80 -7.75 6.34 -14.80
C TYR A 80 -8.17 7.22 -13.61
N GLY A 81 -9.47 7.25 -13.34
CA GLY A 81 -9.92 7.37 -11.98
C GLY A 81 -9.77 5.99 -11.39
N ALA A 82 -8.92 5.83 -10.39
CA ALA A 82 -8.69 4.56 -9.72
C ALA A 82 -9.99 4.04 -9.10
N GLY A 83 -10.87 3.49 -9.93
CA GLY A 83 -12.01 2.71 -9.53
C GLY A 83 -11.49 1.39 -8.98
N TYR A 84 -11.11 1.37 -7.71
CA TYR A 84 -11.09 0.12 -6.98
C TYR A 84 -12.47 -0.53 -7.15
N PRO A 85 -12.59 -1.82 -7.48
CA PRO A 85 -13.88 -2.48 -7.50
C PRO A 85 -14.50 -2.25 -6.12
N GLN A 86 -15.61 -1.52 -6.10
CA GLN A 86 -16.37 -1.20 -4.91
C GLN A 86 -16.91 -2.51 -4.35
N SER A 87 -16.19 -3.07 -3.39
CA SER A 87 -16.64 -4.25 -2.66
C SER A 87 -17.90 -3.87 -1.89
N GLY A 88 -18.98 -4.57 -2.18
CA GLY A 88 -20.22 -4.51 -1.43
C GLY A 88 -19.97 -4.65 0.06
N GLN A 89 -20.80 -3.98 0.83
CA GLN A 89 -20.83 -3.93 2.30
C GLN A 89 -20.52 -5.27 2.96
N GLY A 90 -19.49 -5.26 3.81
CA GLY A 90 -19.24 -6.33 4.77
C GLY A 90 -17.80 -6.78 4.88
N GLY A 91 -17.05 -6.20 5.82
CA GLY A 91 -16.01 -6.88 6.57
C GLY A 91 -14.71 -7.26 5.88
N GLY A 92 -13.62 -6.62 6.28
CA GLY A 92 -12.25 -7.09 6.09
C GLY A 92 -11.57 -6.66 4.78
N PRO A 93 -10.24 -6.50 4.78
CA PRO A 93 -9.51 -6.19 3.56
C PRO A 93 -9.60 -7.39 2.61
N VAL A 94 -10.42 -7.26 1.59
CA VAL A 94 -10.48 -8.25 0.51
C VAL A 94 -9.17 -8.16 -0.25
N MET A 95 -8.31 -9.13 -0.09
CA MET A 95 -7.14 -9.37 -0.93
C MET A 95 -7.65 -9.75 -2.33
N THR A 96 -7.83 -8.79 -3.20
CA THR A 96 -8.59 -8.97 -4.44
C THR A 96 -7.73 -8.92 -5.67
N GLY A 97 -6.72 -9.64 -5.84
CA GLY A 97 -6.27 -9.67 -7.21
C GLY A 97 -4.89 -10.28 -7.43
N ARG A 98 -4.80 -11.08 -8.46
CA ARG A 98 -3.52 -11.42 -9.07
C ARG A 98 -2.94 -10.19 -9.73
N VAL A 99 -1.67 -9.93 -9.49
CA VAL A 99 -0.95 -8.83 -10.14
C VAL A 99 -0.58 -9.24 -11.56
N SER A 100 -0.96 -8.43 -12.54
CA SER A 100 -0.37 -8.54 -13.88
C SER A 100 0.90 -7.70 -13.91
N ALA A 101 2.05 -8.32 -14.17
CA ALA A 101 3.34 -7.63 -14.20
C ALA A 101 3.42 -6.58 -15.31
N THR A 102 2.84 -6.87 -16.48
CA THR A 102 2.79 -5.94 -17.62
C THR A 102 1.87 -4.76 -17.35
N ASP A 103 0.70 -5.02 -16.72
CA ASP A 103 -0.25 -3.95 -16.39
C ASP A 103 0.33 -3.03 -15.31
N ALA A 104 1.07 -3.58 -14.35
CA ALA A 104 1.75 -2.78 -13.34
C ALA A 104 2.81 -1.84 -13.97
N ILE A 105 3.61 -2.33 -14.93
CA ILE A 105 4.55 -1.47 -15.67
C ILE A 105 3.81 -0.42 -16.50
N GLY A 106 2.72 -0.81 -17.18
CA GLY A 106 1.86 0.09 -17.93
C GLY A 106 1.26 1.19 -17.06
N ALA A 107 0.75 0.83 -15.87
CA ALA A 107 0.23 1.77 -14.88
C ALA A 107 1.33 2.72 -14.38
N GLY A 108 2.51 2.20 -14.03
CA GLY A 108 3.66 3.01 -13.63
C GLY A 108 4.08 4.02 -14.70
N TRP A 109 4.11 3.60 -15.96
CA TRP A 109 4.39 4.48 -17.09
C TRP A 109 3.33 5.57 -17.27
N GLN A 110 2.04 5.23 -17.15
CA GLN A 110 0.95 6.22 -17.28
C GLN A 110 1.00 7.25 -16.13
N MET A 111 1.17 6.81 -14.88
CA MET A 111 1.31 7.69 -13.73
C MET A 111 2.51 8.64 -13.91
N PHE A 112 3.69 8.12 -14.29
CA PHE A 112 4.86 8.94 -14.58
C PHE A 112 4.57 10.00 -15.66
N LYS A 113 3.96 9.62 -16.78
CA LYS A 113 3.62 10.56 -17.85
C LYS A 113 2.66 11.68 -17.42
N ASN A 114 1.77 11.38 -16.50
CA ASN A 114 0.77 12.33 -16.00
C ASN A 114 1.35 13.36 -15.02
N ASN A 115 2.50 13.04 -14.37
CA ASN A 115 3.15 13.92 -13.41
C ASN A 115 4.71 13.79 -13.46
N PRO A 116 5.37 14.02 -14.63
CA PRO A 116 6.79 13.68 -14.80
C PRO A 116 7.73 14.59 -14.01
N LEU A 117 7.37 15.88 -13.84
CA LEU A 117 8.30 16.89 -13.33
C LEU A 117 8.73 16.62 -11.88
N PRO A 118 7.85 16.39 -10.90
CA PRO A 118 8.27 16.07 -9.54
C PRO A 118 9.12 14.79 -9.48
N TRP A 119 8.78 13.78 -10.26
CA TRP A 119 9.51 12.51 -10.29
C TRP A 119 10.93 12.67 -10.83
N VAL A 120 11.10 13.40 -11.93
CA VAL A 120 12.42 13.68 -12.51
C VAL A 120 13.26 14.51 -11.54
N LEU A 121 12.69 15.54 -10.92
CA LEU A 121 13.41 16.41 -9.99
C LEU A 121 13.84 15.68 -8.71
N VAL A 122 12.96 14.86 -8.12
CA VAL A 122 13.31 14.08 -6.91
C VAL A 122 14.36 13.02 -7.23
N THR A 123 14.25 12.34 -8.38
CA THR A 123 15.24 11.35 -8.82
C THR A 123 16.58 12.01 -9.12
N LEU A 124 16.59 13.17 -9.78
CA LEU A 124 17.81 13.95 -10.02
C LEU A 124 18.45 14.41 -8.72
N ALA A 125 17.65 14.93 -7.77
CA ALA A 125 18.13 15.32 -6.45
C ALA A 125 18.75 14.13 -5.70
N MET A 126 18.14 12.93 -5.81
CA MET A 126 18.70 11.69 -5.26
C MET A 126 20.08 11.39 -5.86
N PHE A 127 20.24 11.47 -7.18
CA PHE A 127 21.54 11.23 -7.82
C PHE A 127 22.60 12.25 -7.40
N LEU A 128 22.24 13.52 -7.35
CA LEU A 128 23.16 14.60 -6.94
C LEU A 128 23.58 14.41 -5.47
N ALA A 129 22.63 14.15 -4.57
CA ALA A 129 22.92 13.96 -3.15
C ALA A 129 23.80 12.71 -2.91
N ASN A 130 23.51 11.59 -3.60
CA ASN A 130 24.34 10.40 -3.52
C ASN A 130 25.70 10.62 -4.17
N GLY A 131 25.81 11.37 -5.26
CA GLY A 131 27.06 11.75 -5.88
C GLY A 131 27.97 12.55 -4.94
N VAL A 132 27.42 13.55 -4.25
CA VAL A 132 28.15 14.32 -3.23
C VAL A 132 28.60 13.43 -2.08
N ALA A 133 27.69 12.61 -1.51
CA ALA A 133 28.02 11.70 -0.42
C ALA A 133 29.11 10.69 -0.83
N SER A 134 29.04 10.15 -2.05
CA SER A 134 30.05 9.24 -2.60
C SER A 134 31.40 9.92 -2.78
N SER A 135 31.43 11.19 -3.18
CA SER A 135 32.70 11.95 -3.30
C SER A 135 33.40 12.08 -1.94
N ILE A 136 32.66 12.28 -0.86
CA ILE A 136 33.17 12.32 0.50
C ILE A 136 33.67 10.92 0.94
N SER A 137 32.95 9.86 0.59
CA SER A 137 33.30 8.47 0.90
C SER A 137 34.63 8.04 0.22
N ASN A 138 34.99 8.65 -0.91
CA ASN A 138 36.20 8.36 -1.63
C ASN A 138 37.42 9.23 -1.19
N SER A 139 37.33 9.89 -0.02
CA SER A 139 38.42 10.69 0.53
C SER A 139 39.65 9.85 0.85
N GLN A 140 40.86 10.44 0.70
CA GLN A 140 42.14 9.82 1.09
C GLN A 140 42.24 9.64 2.63
N SER A 141 41.52 10.43 3.40
CA SER A 141 41.49 10.31 4.86
C SER A 141 40.48 9.22 5.25
N ALA A 142 40.95 8.17 5.94
CA ALA A 142 40.10 7.07 6.37
C ALA A 142 38.90 7.50 7.26
N SER A 143 39.13 8.50 8.13
CA SER A 143 38.04 9.03 8.99
C SER A 143 37.00 9.80 8.18
N VAL A 144 37.41 10.59 7.20
CA VAL A 144 36.50 11.32 6.31
C VAL A 144 35.76 10.35 5.41
N ALA A 145 36.43 9.34 4.86
CA ALA A 145 35.82 8.30 4.04
C ALA A 145 34.75 7.50 4.83
N PHE A 146 35.04 7.17 6.09
CA PHE A 146 34.10 6.49 6.97
C PHE A 146 32.83 7.34 7.23
N LEU A 147 32.99 8.61 7.59
CA LEU A 147 31.87 9.52 7.79
C LEU A 147 31.09 9.74 6.49
N GLY A 148 31.77 9.85 5.35
CA GLY A 148 31.12 9.93 4.04
C GLY A 148 30.31 8.70 3.70
N SER A 149 30.76 7.51 4.07
CA SER A 149 30.01 6.27 3.87
C SER A 149 28.74 6.21 4.70
N ILE A 150 28.81 6.65 5.97
CA ILE A 150 27.61 6.77 6.83
C ILE A 150 26.63 7.78 6.22
N LEU A 151 27.11 8.93 5.75
CA LEU A 151 26.30 9.94 5.10
C LEU A 151 25.62 9.39 3.84
N ALA A 152 26.34 8.65 3.00
CA ALA A 152 25.81 8.04 1.78
C ALA A 152 24.67 7.05 2.09
N ILE A 153 24.84 6.23 3.12
CA ILE A 153 23.80 5.31 3.59
C ILE A 153 22.56 6.09 4.08
N ALA A 154 22.77 7.13 4.90
CA ALA A 154 21.68 7.94 5.43
C ALA A 154 20.91 8.66 4.30
N VAL A 155 21.61 9.25 3.34
CA VAL A 155 21.03 9.90 2.16
C VAL A 155 20.22 8.89 1.34
N SER A 156 20.76 7.70 1.10
CA SER A 156 20.05 6.64 0.35
C SER A 156 18.76 6.23 1.02
N PHE A 157 18.76 6.00 2.34
CA PHE A 157 17.53 5.66 3.09
C PHE A 157 16.52 6.80 3.09
N LEU A 158 16.99 8.04 3.22
CA LEU A 158 16.11 9.21 3.22
C LEU A 158 15.38 9.34 1.86
N PHE A 159 16.12 9.26 0.76
CA PHE A 159 15.49 9.31 -0.56
C PHE A 159 14.60 8.12 -0.86
N GLN A 160 14.94 6.93 -0.36
CA GLN A 160 14.07 5.77 -0.48
C GLN A 160 12.71 6.01 0.22
N ALA A 161 12.73 6.60 1.43
CA ALA A 161 11.50 6.96 2.13
C ALA A 161 10.67 7.99 1.35
N PHE A 162 11.31 9.02 0.80
CA PHE A 162 10.66 10.06 -0.02
C PHE A 162 10.01 9.45 -1.26
N ILE A 163 10.72 8.63 -1.99
CA ILE A 163 10.24 7.99 -3.22
C ILE A 163 9.07 7.05 -2.93
N ILE A 164 9.13 6.23 -1.87
CA ILE A 164 8.02 5.36 -1.46
C ILE A 164 6.77 6.19 -1.12
N ARG A 165 6.94 7.28 -0.36
CA ARG A 165 5.81 8.15 -0.01
C ARG A 165 5.17 8.79 -1.23
N GLY A 166 5.98 9.35 -2.13
CA GLY A 166 5.49 9.93 -3.38
C GLY A 166 4.75 8.91 -4.24
N ALA A 167 5.28 7.68 -4.33
CA ALA A 167 4.65 6.62 -5.10
C ALA A 167 3.31 6.15 -4.51
N LEU A 168 3.20 6.09 -3.19
CA LEU A 168 1.93 5.79 -2.52
C LEU A 168 0.88 6.87 -2.82
N LEU A 169 1.25 8.15 -2.76
CA LEU A 169 0.35 9.26 -3.10
C LEU A 169 -0.11 9.18 -4.56
N GLU A 170 0.82 8.99 -5.50
CA GLU A 170 0.52 8.94 -6.93
C GLU A 170 -0.41 7.75 -7.25
N VAL A 171 -0.15 6.57 -6.70
CA VAL A 171 -0.97 5.37 -6.90
C VAL A 171 -2.36 5.53 -6.26
N ASP A 172 -2.47 6.28 -5.16
CA ASP A 172 -3.74 6.59 -4.50
C ASP A 172 -4.52 7.71 -5.23
N GLY A 173 -4.05 8.16 -6.40
CA GLY A 173 -4.73 9.13 -7.26
C GLY A 173 -4.38 10.60 -6.99
N HIS A 174 -3.43 10.86 -6.09
CA HIS A 174 -2.92 12.20 -5.84
C HIS A 174 -1.71 12.47 -6.72
N LYS A 175 -1.63 13.65 -7.30
CA LYS A 175 -0.43 14.11 -8.00
C LYS A 175 0.48 14.79 -6.97
N PRO A 176 1.48 14.10 -6.41
CA PRO A 176 2.31 14.71 -5.38
C PRO A 176 3.11 15.88 -5.95
N GLU A 177 3.10 16.98 -5.23
CA GLU A 177 4.05 18.05 -5.42
C GLU A 177 5.40 17.69 -4.78
N ILE A 178 6.47 18.41 -5.15
CA ILE A 178 7.82 18.14 -4.61
C ILE A 178 7.82 18.12 -3.07
N GLY A 179 7.09 19.04 -2.43
CA GLY A 179 6.99 19.13 -0.97
C GLY A 179 6.34 17.91 -0.29
N ASP A 180 5.49 17.17 -1.01
CA ASP A 180 4.77 16.03 -0.44
C ASP A 180 5.65 14.82 -0.24
N PHE A 181 6.72 14.68 -1.01
CA PHE A 181 7.72 13.62 -0.85
C PHE A 181 8.42 13.71 0.52
N PHE A 182 8.61 14.92 1.05
CA PHE A 182 9.39 15.15 2.27
C PHE A 182 8.58 15.05 3.58
N LYS A 183 7.29 14.88 3.52
CA LYS A 183 6.42 14.77 4.71
C LYS A 183 6.45 13.37 5.32
N LEU A 184 7.61 12.94 5.84
CA LEU A 184 7.78 11.62 6.44
C LEU A 184 7.11 11.53 7.82
N GLN A 185 6.40 10.43 8.02
CA GLN A 185 5.91 10.00 9.32
C GLN A 185 6.67 8.73 9.75
N ASN A 186 6.84 8.55 11.06
CA ASN A 186 7.50 7.36 11.63
C ASN A 186 8.89 7.03 11.04
N PHE A 187 9.68 8.07 10.80
CA PHE A 187 11.02 7.90 10.23
C PHE A 187 11.92 6.98 11.07
N GLY A 188 11.76 6.98 12.41
CA GLY A 188 12.50 6.08 13.29
C GLY A 188 12.24 4.60 12.98
N ALA A 189 10.98 4.19 12.84
CA ALA A 189 10.64 2.81 12.46
C ALA A 189 11.12 2.48 11.06
N PHE A 190 11.11 3.45 10.12
CA PHE A 190 11.64 3.29 8.78
C PHE A 190 13.14 2.96 8.80
N VAL A 191 13.93 3.72 9.56
CA VAL A 191 15.39 3.48 9.69
C VAL A 191 15.66 2.11 10.32
N ILE A 192 14.95 1.76 11.39
CA ILE A 192 15.11 0.44 12.02
C ILE A 192 14.76 -0.67 11.03
N ALA A 193 13.65 -0.55 10.30
CA ALA A 193 13.26 -1.52 9.29
C ALA A 193 14.29 -1.64 8.16
N ALA A 194 14.81 -0.52 7.67
CA ALA A 194 15.84 -0.50 6.64
C ALA A 194 17.13 -1.21 7.10
N ILE A 195 17.56 -0.95 8.32
CA ILE A 195 18.73 -1.63 8.92
C ILE A 195 18.48 -3.13 9.04
N LEU A 196 17.33 -3.56 9.57
CA LEU A 196 17.00 -4.97 9.73
C LEU A 196 16.93 -5.69 8.38
N VAL A 197 16.31 -5.09 7.38
CA VAL A 197 16.26 -5.63 6.02
C VAL A 197 17.66 -5.74 5.41
N ALA A 198 18.49 -4.70 5.58
CA ALA A 198 19.86 -4.70 5.10
C ALA A 198 20.70 -5.82 5.77
N ILE A 199 20.60 -5.98 7.09
CA ILE A 199 21.29 -7.05 7.83
C ILE A 199 20.80 -8.43 7.34
N ALA A 200 19.49 -8.66 7.30
CA ALA A 200 18.93 -9.94 6.88
C ALA A 200 19.36 -10.31 5.45
N THR A 201 19.31 -9.35 4.53
CA THR A 201 19.73 -9.56 3.14
C THR A 201 21.23 -9.80 3.03
N SER A 202 22.05 -9.01 3.77
CA SER A 202 23.52 -9.16 3.76
C SER A 202 23.96 -10.51 4.32
N VAL A 203 23.36 -10.95 5.43
CA VAL A 203 23.63 -12.28 6.00
C VAL A 203 23.25 -13.37 4.98
N GLY A 204 22.10 -13.24 4.32
CA GLY A 204 21.71 -14.16 3.27
C GLY A 204 22.69 -14.20 2.10
N MET A 205 23.19 -13.03 1.66
CA MET A 205 24.18 -12.93 0.58
C MET A 205 25.55 -13.52 0.95
N ILE A 206 26.00 -13.33 2.21
CA ILE A 206 27.27 -13.88 2.71
C ILE A 206 27.21 -15.39 2.79
N LEU A 207 26.07 -15.95 3.23
CA LEU A 207 25.89 -17.39 3.31
C LEU A 207 25.84 -18.02 1.92
N LEU A 208 24.98 -17.52 1.05
CA LEU A 208 24.83 -17.92 -0.36
C LEU A 208 24.09 -16.81 -1.09
N ILE A 209 24.50 -16.51 -2.32
CA ILE A 209 23.89 -15.43 -3.13
C ILE A 209 22.39 -15.67 -3.35
N ILE A 210 21.97 -16.90 -3.66
CA ILE A 210 20.57 -17.22 -3.94
C ILE A 210 19.67 -16.98 -2.71
N PRO A 211 19.94 -17.49 -1.51
CA PRO A 211 19.17 -17.13 -0.31
C PRO A 211 19.09 -15.62 -0.04
N GLY A 212 20.19 -14.89 -0.28
CA GLY A 212 20.18 -13.43 -0.12
C GLY A 212 19.20 -12.74 -1.06
N ILE A 213 19.15 -13.15 -2.33
CA ILE A 213 18.17 -12.65 -3.32
C ILE A 213 16.74 -13.00 -2.90
N VAL A 214 16.51 -14.21 -2.42
CA VAL A 214 15.18 -14.64 -1.94
C VAL A 214 14.73 -13.81 -0.74
N ILE A 215 15.62 -13.57 0.23
CA ILE A 215 15.32 -12.71 1.39
C ILE A 215 15.01 -11.29 0.92
N ALA A 216 15.83 -10.71 0.05
CA ALA A 216 15.61 -9.37 -0.51
C ALA A 216 14.24 -9.27 -1.20
N PHE A 217 13.86 -10.29 -1.99
CA PHE A 217 12.56 -10.34 -2.66
C PHE A 217 11.41 -10.35 -1.65
N PHE A 218 11.40 -11.24 -0.66
CA PHE A 218 10.32 -11.33 0.31
C PHE A 218 10.24 -10.13 1.27
N LEU A 219 11.33 -9.43 1.51
CA LEU A 219 11.38 -8.24 2.36
C LEU A 219 11.24 -6.92 1.57
N TYR A 220 11.05 -6.99 0.25
CA TYR A 220 11.05 -5.81 -0.62
C TYR A 220 10.01 -4.75 -0.21
N TRP A 221 8.83 -5.16 0.22
CA TRP A 221 7.76 -4.23 0.63
C TRP A 221 7.77 -3.85 2.11
N THR A 222 8.77 -4.29 2.90
CA THR A 222 8.86 -3.94 4.32
C THR A 222 8.79 -2.43 4.55
N LEU A 223 9.58 -1.65 3.81
CA LEU A 223 9.60 -0.20 3.95
C LEU A 223 8.30 0.46 3.48
N HIS A 224 7.61 -0.13 2.51
CA HIS A 224 6.29 0.33 2.07
C HIS A 224 5.26 0.18 3.19
N PHE A 225 5.23 -0.96 3.90
CA PHE A 225 4.35 -1.17 5.04
C PHE A 225 4.61 -0.20 6.20
N VAL A 226 5.87 0.16 6.45
CA VAL A 226 6.21 1.15 7.48
C VAL A 226 5.66 2.54 7.10
N VAL A 227 5.88 2.98 5.86
CA VAL A 227 5.44 4.31 5.38
C VAL A 227 3.93 4.40 5.23
N ASP A 228 3.31 3.33 4.69
CA ASP A 228 1.89 3.29 4.36
C ASP A 228 0.98 3.04 5.56
N ARG A 229 1.38 2.13 6.45
CA ARG A 229 0.53 1.63 7.55
C ARG A 229 1.09 1.93 8.93
N ASN A 230 2.14 2.75 9.00
CA ASN A 230 2.78 3.15 10.26
C ASN A 230 3.17 1.95 11.15
N MET A 231 3.55 0.84 10.53
CA MET A 231 3.87 -0.42 11.22
C MET A 231 5.24 -0.37 11.91
N THR A 232 5.40 -1.20 12.94
CA THR A 232 6.73 -1.48 13.48
C THR A 232 7.57 -2.23 12.45
N ALA A 233 8.90 -2.18 12.56
CA ALA A 233 9.81 -2.82 11.62
C ALA A 233 9.53 -4.33 11.48
N ILE A 234 9.33 -5.03 12.62
CA ILE A 234 9.09 -6.49 12.62
C ILE A 234 7.74 -6.85 12.00
N ASP A 235 6.69 -6.09 12.31
CA ASP A 235 5.37 -6.36 11.75
C ASP A 235 5.33 -6.05 10.26
N ALA A 236 6.04 -5.01 9.82
CA ALA A 236 6.22 -4.67 8.42
C ALA A 236 6.96 -5.78 7.64
N MET A 237 8.03 -6.37 8.23
CA MET A 237 8.74 -7.51 7.63
C MET A 237 7.82 -8.72 7.46
N LYS A 238 7.06 -9.08 8.50
CA LYS A 238 6.08 -10.19 8.42
C LYS A 238 5.01 -9.93 7.37
N SER A 239 4.49 -8.70 7.33
CA SER A 239 3.47 -8.28 6.37
C SER A 239 4.00 -8.31 4.93
N SER A 240 5.26 -7.89 4.70
CA SER A 240 5.92 -7.97 3.40
C SER A 240 6.01 -9.42 2.92
N VAL A 241 6.50 -10.33 3.78
CA VAL A 241 6.60 -11.75 3.45
C VAL A 241 5.23 -12.35 3.12
N ASN A 242 4.20 -12.05 3.90
CA ASN A 242 2.86 -12.57 3.67
C ASN A 242 2.23 -12.02 2.38
N ALA A 243 2.37 -10.72 2.14
CA ALA A 243 1.86 -10.07 0.94
C ALA A 243 2.54 -10.61 -0.33
N ILE A 244 3.87 -10.79 -0.31
CA ILE A 244 4.59 -11.31 -1.47
C ILE A 244 4.31 -12.80 -1.69
N LYS A 245 4.13 -13.58 -0.64
CA LYS A 245 3.74 -15.00 -0.76
C LYS A 245 2.38 -15.20 -1.42
N SER A 246 1.46 -14.27 -1.28
CA SER A 246 0.11 -14.40 -1.84
C SER A 246 0.08 -14.46 -3.37
N ASP A 247 1.06 -13.84 -4.04
CA ASP A 247 1.17 -13.84 -5.51
C ASP A 247 2.64 -13.82 -5.98
N ALA A 248 3.46 -14.68 -5.37
CA ALA A 248 4.92 -14.67 -5.54
C ALA A 248 5.37 -14.80 -7.00
N GLY A 249 4.67 -15.60 -7.82
CA GLY A 249 5.03 -15.82 -9.22
C GLY A 249 4.89 -14.56 -10.07
N ASN A 250 3.76 -13.88 -9.98
CA ASN A 250 3.51 -12.65 -10.73
C ASN A 250 4.38 -11.49 -10.22
N LEU A 251 4.59 -11.42 -8.91
CA LEU A 251 5.48 -10.42 -8.31
C LEU A 251 6.95 -10.66 -8.67
N PHE A 252 7.37 -11.91 -8.81
CA PHE A 252 8.70 -12.22 -9.33
C PHE A 252 8.84 -11.79 -10.78
N ALA A 253 7.84 -12.05 -11.62
CA ALA A 253 7.81 -11.56 -12.99
C ALA A 253 7.88 -10.02 -13.05
N LEU A 254 7.14 -9.32 -12.19
CA LEU A 254 7.23 -7.87 -12.07
C LEU A 254 8.62 -7.41 -11.64
N ALA A 255 9.25 -8.09 -10.67
CA ALA A 255 10.61 -7.75 -10.22
C ALA A 255 11.62 -7.88 -11.39
N VAL A 256 11.52 -8.95 -12.18
CA VAL A 256 12.35 -9.14 -13.38
C VAL A 256 12.10 -8.02 -14.40
N LEU A 257 10.83 -7.68 -14.68
CA LEU A 257 10.51 -6.60 -15.61
C LEU A 257 11.01 -5.23 -15.10
N ASN A 258 10.89 -4.95 -13.81
CA ASN A 258 11.46 -3.73 -13.22
C ASN A 258 12.99 -3.66 -13.40
N ILE A 259 13.69 -4.78 -13.20
CA ILE A 259 15.14 -4.84 -13.45
C ILE A 259 15.43 -4.54 -14.94
N LEU A 260 14.68 -5.13 -15.86
CA LEU A 260 14.86 -4.88 -17.30
C LEU A 260 14.60 -3.41 -17.67
N VAL A 261 13.57 -2.78 -17.10
CA VAL A 261 13.29 -1.34 -17.28
C VAL A 261 14.44 -0.48 -16.77
N VAL A 262 14.98 -0.79 -15.59
CA VAL A 262 16.13 -0.05 -15.02
C VAL A 262 17.40 -0.26 -15.85
N VAL A 263 17.67 -1.49 -16.30
CA VAL A 263 18.81 -1.80 -17.19
C VAL A 263 18.67 -1.05 -18.52
N ALA A 264 17.49 -1.00 -19.11
CA ALA A 264 17.24 -0.21 -20.31
C ALA A 264 17.48 1.29 -20.07
N GLY A 265 17.05 1.81 -18.93
CA GLY A 265 17.32 3.18 -18.51
C GLY A 265 18.82 3.47 -18.34
N PHE A 266 19.57 2.52 -17.79
CA PHE A 266 21.03 2.62 -17.66
C PHE A 266 21.72 2.66 -19.05
N LEU A 267 21.32 1.79 -19.96
CA LEU A 267 21.85 1.75 -21.33
C LEU A 267 21.54 3.03 -22.13
N ALA A 268 20.48 3.76 -21.79
CA ALA A 268 20.16 5.07 -22.33
C ALA A 268 20.97 6.20 -21.68
N LEU A 269 22.29 6.00 -21.50
CA LEU A 269 23.28 6.99 -21.02
C LEU A 269 22.95 7.60 -19.65
N PHE A 270 22.44 6.79 -18.71
CA PHE A 270 22.01 7.20 -17.37
C PHE A 270 20.82 8.18 -17.33
N VAL A 271 20.60 8.98 -18.37
CA VAL A 271 19.44 9.87 -18.45
C VAL A 271 18.13 9.08 -18.40
N GLY A 272 18.13 7.89 -18.99
CA GLY A 272 17.01 6.97 -18.93
C GLY A 272 16.64 6.53 -17.50
N LEU A 273 17.57 6.57 -16.55
CA LEU A 273 17.29 6.25 -15.14
C LEU A 273 16.38 7.27 -14.46
N LEU A 274 16.38 8.53 -14.91
CA LEU A 274 15.45 9.55 -14.41
C LEU A 274 13.98 9.22 -14.73
N ILE A 275 13.76 8.33 -15.68
CA ILE A 275 12.44 7.82 -16.07
C ILE A 275 12.23 6.40 -15.53
N ALA A 276 13.23 5.54 -15.71
CA ALA A 276 13.12 4.11 -15.39
C ALA A 276 12.92 3.86 -13.88
N ILE A 277 13.61 4.60 -13.02
CA ILE A 277 13.46 4.47 -11.56
C ILE A 277 12.05 4.87 -11.10
N PRO A 278 11.50 6.04 -11.43
CA PRO A 278 10.11 6.36 -11.12
C PRO A 278 9.11 5.35 -11.66
N VAL A 279 9.24 4.94 -12.92
CA VAL A 279 8.31 3.96 -13.53
C VAL A 279 8.34 2.63 -12.79
N ALA A 280 9.52 2.07 -12.52
CA ALA A 280 9.67 0.82 -11.80
C ALA A 280 9.12 0.91 -10.35
N THR A 281 9.33 2.05 -9.69
CA THR A 281 8.80 2.29 -8.34
C THR A 281 7.28 2.38 -8.35
N LEU A 282 6.70 3.17 -9.25
CA LEU A 282 5.25 3.30 -9.40
C LEU A 282 4.59 1.96 -9.75
N ALA A 283 5.20 1.17 -10.64
CA ALA A 283 4.74 -0.18 -10.97
C ALA A 283 4.75 -1.09 -9.74
N SER A 284 5.81 -1.04 -8.94
CA SER A 284 5.92 -1.83 -7.71
C SER A 284 4.88 -1.42 -6.66
N VAL A 285 4.65 -0.11 -6.47
CA VAL A 285 3.65 0.38 -5.52
C VAL A 285 2.23 0.12 -6.02
N PHE A 286 2.00 0.17 -7.32
CA PHE A 286 0.72 -0.27 -7.91
C PHE A 286 0.42 -1.74 -7.57
N ALA A 287 1.40 -2.63 -7.76
CA ALA A 287 1.27 -4.04 -7.38
C ALA A 287 1.07 -4.21 -5.86
N TYR A 288 1.78 -3.43 -5.05
CA TYR A 288 1.60 -3.40 -3.60
C TYR A 288 0.15 -3.06 -3.23
N ARG A 289 -0.43 -2.00 -3.82
CA ARG A 289 -1.83 -1.61 -3.60
C ARG A 289 -2.83 -2.64 -4.10
N THR A 290 -2.57 -3.28 -5.23
CA THR A 290 -3.42 -4.36 -5.78
C THR A 290 -3.56 -5.52 -4.78
N ILE A 291 -2.48 -5.86 -4.07
CA ILE A 291 -2.49 -6.97 -3.09
C ILE A 291 -2.97 -6.51 -1.72
N THR A 292 -2.52 -5.35 -1.24
CA THR A 292 -2.76 -4.94 0.16
C THR A 292 -3.99 -4.07 0.35
N GLY A 293 -4.56 -3.56 -0.75
CA GLY A 293 -5.68 -2.63 -0.73
C GLY A 293 -5.31 -1.23 -0.18
N PRO A 294 -6.31 -0.33 -0.11
CA PRO A 294 -6.12 1.02 0.45
C PRO A 294 -5.84 0.98 1.95
N SER A 295 -5.13 1.98 2.43
CA SER A 295 -4.75 2.15 3.83
C SER A 295 -5.41 3.38 4.45
N GLU A 296 -5.14 3.65 5.73
CA GLU A 296 -5.50 4.94 6.35
C GLU A 296 -4.80 6.12 5.68
N PHE A 297 -3.55 5.90 5.25
CA PHE A 297 -2.80 6.88 4.47
C PHE A 297 -3.55 7.27 3.18
N SER A 298 -4.07 6.30 2.42
CA SER A 298 -4.89 6.54 1.22
C SER A 298 -6.15 7.34 1.54
N ARG A 299 -6.81 7.05 2.66
CA ARG A 299 -8.05 7.74 3.08
C ARG A 299 -7.81 9.18 3.52
N MET A 300 -6.71 9.44 4.25
CA MET A 300 -6.33 10.80 4.64
C MET A 300 -5.97 11.66 3.44
N ALA A 301 -5.34 11.06 2.45
CA ALA A 301 -5.00 11.74 1.21
C ALA A 301 -6.26 12.16 0.43
N THR A 302 -7.33 11.33 0.40
CA THR A 302 -8.61 11.65 -0.26
C THR A 302 -9.47 12.66 0.49
N SER A 303 -9.26 12.84 1.79
CA SER A 303 -10.07 13.78 2.61
C SER A 303 -9.57 15.23 2.60
N THR A 304 -8.44 15.51 1.95
CA THR A 304 -7.81 16.84 1.90
C THR A 304 -8.08 17.58 0.57
N VAL A 305 -8.89 17.00 -0.30
CA VAL A 305 -9.42 17.57 -1.55
C VAL A 305 -10.88 17.89 -1.39
#